data_dd96c535b7ed09180388d5573d62c992
#
_entry.id   dd96c535b7ed09180388d5573d62c992
#
_cell.length_a   1.000
_cell.length_b   1.000
_cell.length_c   1.000
_cell.angle_alpha   90.00
_cell.angle_beta   90.00
_cell.angle_gamma   90.00
#
_symmetry.space_group_name_H-M   'P 1'
#
loop_
_entity.id
_entity.type
_entity.pdbx_description
1 polymer ?
#
loop_
_entity_poly.entity_id
_entity_poly.type
_entity_poly.pdbx_seq_one_letter_code
_entity_poly.pdbx_strand_id
1 'polypeptide(L)'
;MPRVHAVAESTATPERILEAARDFSARRAELWRDVYLEHLTIHGQGETWADVTEGNVWPWPFGLVWERLRYDWSRAGAVEGTVIESNLFEPGSTWEVRASPERESGSKVEITAVRRLKGRGRLLWPVFALGLAKRDVSDYLRQFVAAVEATGQ
;
A
#
# COMPACT_ATOMS: atom_id res chain seq x y z
N MET A 1 -4.04 9.00 -16.36
CA MET A 1 -3.15 8.52 -15.32
C MET A 1 -3.34 7.05 -15.11
N PRO A 2 -2.27 6.30 -15.04
CA PRO A 2 -2.34 4.87 -14.83
C PRO A 2 -2.87 4.57 -13.44
N ARG A 3 -3.95 3.83 -13.43
CA ARG A 3 -4.65 3.38 -12.23
C ARG A 3 -4.63 1.86 -12.19
N VAL A 4 -4.14 1.32 -11.11
CA VAL A 4 -4.19 -0.12 -10.84
C VAL A 4 -5.18 -0.37 -9.70
N HIS A 5 -6.03 -1.36 -9.89
CA HIS A 5 -7.07 -1.73 -8.93
C HIS A 5 -7.06 -3.25 -8.73
N ALA A 6 -7.08 -3.68 -7.49
CA ALA A 6 -7.20 -5.08 -7.12
C ALA A 6 -8.24 -5.27 -6.03
N VAL A 7 -8.88 -6.41 -6.02
CA VAL A 7 -9.91 -6.78 -5.06
C VAL A 7 -9.61 -8.15 -4.48
N ALA A 8 -9.81 -8.31 -3.19
CA ALA A 8 -9.75 -9.60 -2.49
C ALA A 8 -10.86 -9.69 -1.45
N GLU A 9 -11.23 -10.91 -1.11
CA GLU A 9 -12.14 -11.21 0.00
C GLU A 9 -11.32 -11.60 1.24
N SER A 10 -11.81 -11.28 2.43
CA SER A 10 -11.20 -11.65 3.69
C SER A 10 -12.23 -12.13 4.70
N THR A 11 -11.84 -13.05 5.56
CA THR A 11 -12.61 -13.46 6.73
C THR A 11 -12.49 -12.45 7.88
N ALA A 12 -11.50 -11.56 7.84
CA ALA A 12 -11.33 -10.50 8.82
C ALA A 12 -12.40 -9.40 8.66
N THR A 13 -12.73 -8.72 9.75
CA THR A 13 -13.65 -7.59 9.71
C THR A 13 -13.03 -6.39 9.00
N PRO A 14 -13.83 -5.47 8.44
CA PRO A 14 -13.31 -4.23 7.84
C PRO A 14 -12.41 -3.45 8.81
N GLU A 15 -12.77 -3.37 10.08
CA GLU A 15 -12.00 -2.67 11.11
C GLU A 15 -10.61 -3.27 11.26
N ARG A 16 -10.49 -4.61 11.30
CA ARG A 16 -9.19 -5.29 11.40
C ARG A 16 -8.32 -5.06 10.17
N ILE A 17 -8.91 -5.07 8.99
CA ILE A 17 -8.20 -4.76 7.73
C ILE A 17 -7.64 -3.33 7.77
N LEU A 18 -8.46 -2.36 8.17
CA LEU A 18 -8.06 -0.95 8.21
C LEU A 18 -7.04 -0.67 9.32
N GLU A 19 -7.19 -1.30 10.49
CA GLU A 19 -6.19 -1.21 11.56
C GLU A 19 -4.83 -1.74 11.09
N ALA A 20 -4.80 -2.86 10.39
CA ALA A 20 -3.58 -3.40 9.80
C ALA A 20 -2.98 -2.48 8.75
N ALA A 21 -3.81 -1.88 7.89
CA ALA A 21 -3.35 -0.97 6.85
C ALA A 21 -2.68 0.30 7.42
N ARG A 22 -3.08 0.73 8.61
CA ARG A 22 -2.51 1.89 9.33
C ARG A 22 -1.59 1.52 10.50
N ASP A 23 -1.16 0.28 10.57
CA ASP A 23 -0.18 -0.17 11.57
C ASP A 23 1.23 0.14 11.07
N PHE A 24 1.90 1.09 11.70
CA PHE A 24 3.26 1.53 11.38
C PHE A 24 4.28 1.02 12.42
N SER A 25 3.91 0.06 13.24
CA SER A 25 4.82 -0.65 14.14
C SER A 25 5.74 -1.62 13.38
N ALA A 26 6.60 -2.33 14.09
CA ALA A 26 7.43 -3.38 13.51
C ALA A 26 6.64 -4.46 12.76
N ARG A 27 5.36 -4.65 13.08
CA ARG A 27 4.46 -5.56 12.37
C ARG A 27 4.21 -5.18 10.91
N ARG A 28 4.49 -3.93 10.53
CA ARG A 28 4.30 -3.48 9.16
C ARG A 28 5.08 -4.32 8.15
N ALA A 29 6.28 -4.74 8.50
CA ALA A 29 7.09 -5.62 7.64
C ALA A 29 6.53 -7.04 7.51
N GLU A 30 5.74 -7.50 8.49
CA GLU A 30 5.04 -8.78 8.43
C GLU A 30 3.74 -8.69 7.60
N LEU A 31 3.08 -7.54 7.66
CA LEU A 31 1.83 -7.28 6.94
C LEU A 31 2.08 -6.98 5.45
N TRP A 32 3.14 -6.24 5.16
CA TRP A 32 3.49 -5.78 3.83
C TRP A 32 4.88 -6.30 3.45
N ARG A 33 4.96 -7.26 2.55
CA ARG A 33 6.21 -7.93 2.17
C ARG A 33 7.31 -7.01 1.65
N ASP A 34 6.90 -5.86 1.11
CA ASP A 34 7.83 -4.89 0.50
C ASP A 34 8.26 -3.78 1.46
N VAL A 35 7.89 -3.89 2.73
CA VAL A 35 8.32 -2.94 3.75
C VAL A 35 9.47 -3.53 4.55
N TYR A 36 10.62 -2.87 4.51
CA TYR A 36 11.81 -3.22 5.28
C TYR A 36 11.94 -2.29 6.48
N LEU A 37 12.02 -2.84 7.68
CA LEU A 37 12.10 -2.06 8.92
C LEU A 37 13.27 -1.09 8.94
N GLU A 38 14.40 -1.46 8.33
CA GLU A 38 15.59 -0.62 8.21
C GLU A 38 15.35 0.66 7.36
N HIS A 39 14.30 0.67 6.56
CA HIS A 39 13.90 1.79 5.70
C HIS A 39 12.57 2.41 6.12
N LEU A 40 12.04 2.04 7.28
CA LEU A 40 10.80 2.57 7.83
C LEU A 40 11.12 3.66 8.85
N THR A 41 10.66 4.88 8.58
CA THR A 41 10.80 6.02 9.49
C THR A 41 9.48 6.73 9.65
N ILE A 42 9.00 6.86 10.89
CA ILE A 42 7.81 7.65 11.22
C ILE A 42 8.27 9.06 11.56
N HIS A 43 7.89 10.04 10.75
CA HIS A 43 8.20 11.46 10.98
C HIS A 43 7.22 12.12 11.93
N GLY A 44 5.99 11.65 11.94
CA GLY A 44 4.93 12.12 12.82
C GLY A 44 3.65 11.32 12.61
N GLN A 45 2.78 11.34 13.61
CA GLN A 45 1.46 10.72 13.49
C GLN A 45 0.47 11.35 14.46
N GLY A 46 -0.80 11.30 14.09
CA GLY A 46 -1.93 11.77 14.87
C GLY A 46 -3.04 10.71 14.90
N GLU A 47 -4.24 11.09 15.32
CA GLU A 47 -5.37 10.17 15.39
C GLU A 47 -5.81 9.63 14.03
N THR A 48 -5.70 10.44 12.98
CA THR A 48 -6.21 10.11 11.64
C THR A 48 -5.17 10.21 10.54
N TRP A 49 -3.90 10.37 10.88
CA TRP A 49 -2.85 10.57 9.90
C TRP A 49 -1.49 10.08 10.39
N ALA A 50 -0.60 9.81 9.45
CA ALA A 50 0.81 9.57 9.68
C ALA A 50 1.66 10.10 8.53
N ASP A 51 2.87 10.54 8.85
CA ASP A 51 3.90 10.94 7.89
C ASP A 51 5.04 9.94 8.01
N VAL A 52 5.25 9.14 6.97
CA VAL A 52 6.10 7.95 7.04
C VAL A 52 6.96 7.85 5.79
N THR A 53 8.25 7.54 5.97
CA THR A 53 9.11 7.09 4.87
C THR A 53 9.21 5.59 4.88
N GLU A 54 8.94 4.98 3.75
CA GLU A 54 9.02 3.53 3.51
C GLU A 54 9.96 3.27 2.35
N GLY A 55 10.70 2.18 2.40
CA GLY A 55 11.60 1.79 1.34
C GLY A 55 11.78 0.29 1.21
N ASN A 56 12.10 -0.14 0.01
CA ASN A 56 12.40 -1.52 -0.32
C ASN A 56 13.40 -1.59 -1.48
N VAL A 57 13.88 -2.78 -1.76
CA VAL A 57 14.80 -3.01 -2.88
C VAL A 57 14.04 -3.68 -4.02
N TRP A 58 13.99 -2.97 -5.13
CA TRP A 58 13.38 -3.46 -6.36
C TRP A 58 14.41 -4.14 -7.27
N PRO A 59 13.98 -5.03 -8.15
CA PRO A 59 14.88 -5.64 -9.14
C PRO A 59 15.59 -4.58 -9.99
N TRP A 60 16.78 -4.96 -10.47
CA TRP A 60 17.50 -4.11 -11.45
C TRP A 60 16.53 -3.65 -12.56
N PRO A 61 16.57 -2.39 -13.04
CA PRO A 61 17.55 -1.33 -12.74
C PRO A 61 17.21 -0.39 -11.58
N PHE A 62 16.21 -0.66 -10.78
CA PHE A 62 15.67 0.28 -9.80
C PHE A 62 16.47 0.35 -8.49
N GLY A 63 16.90 -0.80 -7.93
CA GLY A 63 17.60 -0.84 -6.65
C GLY A 63 16.72 -0.37 -5.49
N LEU A 64 17.27 0.45 -4.61
CA LEU A 64 16.52 1.02 -3.48
C LEU A 64 15.47 2.01 -3.99
N VAL A 65 14.22 1.71 -3.69
CA VAL A 65 13.08 2.59 -3.93
C VAL A 65 12.53 3.02 -2.58
N TRP A 66 12.45 4.30 -2.35
CA TRP A 66 11.88 4.85 -1.14
C TRP A 66 10.84 5.93 -1.47
N GLU A 67 9.87 6.05 -0.59
CA GLU A 67 8.83 7.07 -0.69
C GLU A 67 8.45 7.58 0.70
N ARG A 68 8.28 8.88 0.81
CA ARG A 68 7.68 9.54 1.95
C ARG A 68 6.22 9.80 1.64
N LEU A 69 5.34 9.26 2.48
CA LEU A 69 3.91 9.33 2.29
C LEU A 69 3.24 10.03 3.45
N ARG A 70 2.23 10.81 3.12
CA ARG A 70 1.21 11.26 4.06
C ARG A 70 0.06 10.27 4.01
N TYR A 71 -0.14 9.55 5.08
CA TYR A 71 -1.28 8.67 5.26
C TYR A 71 -2.43 9.41 5.93
N ASP A 72 -3.64 9.14 5.50
CA ASP A 72 -4.87 9.71 6.03
C ASP A 72 -5.95 8.62 6.11
N TRP A 73 -6.60 8.52 7.25
CA TRP A 73 -7.74 7.62 7.48
C TRP A 73 -8.90 8.32 8.18
N SER A 74 -9.01 9.64 7.98
CA SER A 74 -10.14 10.44 8.47
C SER A 74 -11.45 10.07 7.79
N ARG A 75 -11.36 9.50 6.57
CA ARG A 75 -12.52 8.99 5.83
C ARG A 75 -12.80 7.55 6.24
N ALA A 76 -14.06 7.29 6.68
CA ALA A 76 -14.49 5.96 7.07
C ALA A 76 -14.29 4.93 5.94
N GLY A 77 -13.81 3.75 6.31
CA GLY A 77 -13.64 2.64 5.39
C GLY A 77 -12.43 2.70 4.48
N ALA A 78 -11.52 3.66 4.67
CA ALA A 78 -10.35 3.83 3.82
C ALA A 78 -9.09 4.27 4.58
N VAL A 79 -7.94 3.83 4.09
CA VAL A 79 -6.62 4.36 4.44
C VAL A 79 -5.95 4.77 3.14
N GLU A 80 -5.66 6.05 2.98
CA GLU A 80 -5.03 6.60 1.78
C GLU A 80 -3.61 7.08 2.09
N GLY A 81 -2.66 6.77 1.20
CA GLY A 81 -1.31 7.30 1.23
C GLY A 81 -1.06 8.19 0.01
N THR A 82 -0.55 9.38 0.23
CA THR A 82 -0.14 10.32 -0.83
C THR A 82 1.36 10.53 -0.77
N VAL A 83 2.04 10.31 -1.88
CA VAL A 83 3.49 10.52 -1.98
C VAL A 83 3.79 12.01 -1.88
N ILE A 84 4.63 12.36 -0.90
CA ILE A 84 5.16 13.72 -0.73
C ILE A 84 6.50 13.82 -1.46
N GLU A 85 7.34 12.82 -1.31
CA GLU A 85 8.68 12.76 -1.89
C GLU A 85 9.05 11.29 -2.16
N SER A 86 9.77 11.04 -3.24
CA SER A 86 10.24 9.69 -3.59
C SER A 86 11.39 9.81 -4.59
N ASN A 87 12.25 8.79 -4.64
CA ASN A 87 13.26 8.68 -5.67
C ASN A 87 12.73 8.08 -6.99
N LEU A 88 11.54 7.52 -6.98
CA LEU A 88 10.94 6.88 -8.16
C LEU A 88 9.60 7.49 -8.58
N PHE A 89 8.75 7.84 -7.63
CA PHE A 89 7.40 8.31 -7.90
C PHE A 89 7.30 9.84 -7.80
N GLU A 90 6.44 10.42 -8.62
CA GLU A 90 6.14 11.84 -8.53
C GLU A 90 5.27 12.15 -7.32
N PRO A 91 5.48 13.32 -6.67
CA PRO A 91 4.57 13.80 -5.64
C PRO A 91 3.12 13.83 -6.14
N GLY A 92 2.19 13.50 -5.26
CA GLY A 92 0.78 13.37 -5.60
C GLY A 92 0.36 11.99 -6.11
N SER A 93 1.31 11.07 -6.32
CA SER A 93 0.98 9.66 -6.51
C SER A 93 0.29 9.13 -5.26
N THR A 94 -0.75 8.30 -5.43
CA THR A 94 -1.57 7.80 -4.32
C THR A 94 -1.71 6.29 -4.35
N TRP A 95 -1.94 5.73 -3.17
CA TRP A 95 -2.52 4.40 -3.04
C TRP A 95 -3.55 4.40 -1.91
N GLU A 96 -4.54 3.55 -2.01
CA GLU A 96 -5.65 3.49 -1.07
C GLU A 96 -6.01 2.03 -0.78
N VAL A 97 -6.23 1.73 0.49
CA VAL A 97 -6.87 0.48 0.93
C VAL A 97 -8.28 0.81 1.39
N ARG A 98 -9.26 0.13 0.83
CA ARG A 98 -10.66 0.17 1.28
C ARG A 98 -11.07 -1.17 1.81
N ALA A 99 -11.87 -1.17 2.86
CA ALA A 99 -12.50 -2.36 3.38
C ALA A 99 -13.97 -2.08 3.65
N SER A 100 -14.82 -2.96 3.16
CA SER A 100 -16.28 -2.89 3.37
C SER A 100 -16.81 -4.25 3.80
N PRO A 101 -17.91 -4.28 4.57
CA PRO A 101 -18.53 -5.54 4.96
C PRO A 101 -18.97 -6.34 3.74
N GLU A 102 -18.80 -7.66 3.79
CA GLU A 102 -19.29 -8.56 2.77
C GLU A 102 -20.12 -9.68 3.41
N ARG A 103 -21.36 -9.83 2.96
CA ARG A 103 -22.32 -10.83 3.45
C ARG A 103 -22.48 -10.79 4.98
N GLU A 104 -22.61 -11.96 5.62
CA GLU A 104 -22.81 -12.08 7.06
C GLU A 104 -21.54 -11.87 7.89
N SER A 105 -20.38 -12.07 7.30
CA SER A 105 -19.07 -11.91 7.96
C SER A 105 -17.96 -11.68 6.95
N GLY A 106 -16.91 -11.00 7.38
CA GLY A 106 -15.73 -10.74 6.55
C GLY A 106 -15.80 -9.41 5.81
N SER A 107 -14.91 -9.25 4.86
CA SER A 107 -14.69 -8.00 4.16
C SER A 107 -14.39 -8.19 2.69
N LYS A 108 -14.83 -7.24 1.89
CA LYS A 108 -14.28 -6.95 0.58
C LYS A 108 -13.15 -5.94 0.77
N VAL A 109 -11.95 -6.29 0.33
CA VAL A 109 -10.76 -5.43 0.43
C VAL A 109 -10.33 -5.00 -0.95
N GLU A 110 -10.15 -3.71 -1.14
CA GLU A 110 -9.77 -3.12 -2.41
C GLU A 110 -8.51 -2.29 -2.25
N ILE A 111 -7.55 -2.48 -3.15
CA ILE A 111 -6.40 -1.57 -3.29
C ILE A 111 -6.53 -0.84 -4.62
N THR A 112 -6.36 0.47 -4.57
CA THR A 112 -6.25 1.32 -5.76
C THR A 112 -4.95 2.10 -5.68
N ALA A 113 -4.15 2.03 -6.73
CA ALA A 113 -2.90 2.79 -6.84
C ALA A 113 -2.94 3.67 -8.09
N VAL A 114 -2.64 4.95 -7.90
CA VAL A 114 -2.48 5.93 -8.99
C VAL A 114 -1.05 6.45 -8.89
N ARG A 115 -0.17 5.89 -9.71
CA ARG A 115 1.27 6.14 -9.62
C ARG A 115 1.81 6.80 -10.88
N ARG A 116 2.64 7.82 -10.72
CA ARG A 116 3.44 8.41 -11.79
C ARG A 116 4.91 8.22 -11.50
N LEU A 117 5.64 7.78 -12.50
CA LEU A 117 7.09 7.62 -12.41
C LEU A 117 7.82 8.91 -12.79
N LYS A 118 8.90 9.20 -12.08
CA LYS A 118 9.79 10.32 -12.38
C LYS A 118 10.73 10.02 -13.53
N GLY A 119 11.09 11.03 -14.32
CA GLY A 119 12.20 11.04 -15.25
C GLY A 119 12.22 9.86 -16.23
N ARG A 120 13.34 9.16 -16.30
CA ARG A 120 13.51 8.00 -17.18
C ARG A 120 12.60 6.82 -16.86
N GLY A 121 12.07 6.74 -15.63
CA GLY A 121 11.07 5.75 -15.27
C GLY A 121 9.81 5.82 -16.12
N ARG A 122 9.50 6.99 -16.68
CA ARG A 122 8.37 7.17 -17.61
C ARG A 122 8.50 6.31 -18.86
N LEU A 123 9.72 6.02 -19.30
CA LEU A 123 9.98 5.16 -20.46
C LEU A 123 9.66 3.69 -20.18
N LEU A 124 9.68 3.29 -18.91
CA LEU A 124 9.36 1.93 -18.48
C LEU A 124 7.87 1.75 -18.20
N TRP A 125 7.11 2.84 -18.24
CA TRP A 125 5.67 2.83 -17.98
C TRP A 125 4.88 1.83 -18.85
N PRO A 126 5.15 1.66 -20.17
CA PRO A 126 4.45 0.67 -20.97
C PRO A 126 4.58 -0.76 -20.44
N VAL A 127 5.72 -1.10 -19.86
CA VAL A 127 5.97 -2.42 -19.25
C VAL A 127 5.12 -2.60 -17.99
N PHE A 128 4.98 -1.56 -17.18
CA PHE A 128 4.10 -1.56 -16.01
C PHE A 128 2.62 -1.61 -16.40
N ALA A 129 2.23 -0.89 -17.46
CA ALA A 129 0.86 -0.83 -17.94
C ALA A 129 0.40 -2.15 -18.58
N LEU A 130 1.31 -2.98 -19.08
CA LEU A 130 1.02 -4.25 -19.77
C LEU A 130 0.62 -5.40 -18.83
N GLY A 131 0.26 -5.14 -17.59
CA GLY A 131 -0.33 -6.11 -16.69
C GLY A 131 0.58 -6.63 -15.58
N LEU A 132 1.88 -6.35 -15.62
CA LEU A 132 2.81 -6.71 -14.53
C LEU A 132 2.45 -5.99 -13.24
N ALA A 133 2.15 -4.70 -13.32
CA ALA A 133 1.76 -3.91 -12.16
C ALA A 133 0.43 -4.41 -11.53
N LYS A 134 -0.55 -4.76 -12.35
CA LYS A 134 -1.83 -5.28 -11.86
C LYS A 134 -1.67 -6.64 -11.18
N ARG A 135 -0.87 -7.53 -11.74
CA ARG A 135 -0.59 -8.86 -11.20
C ARG A 135 0.14 -8.74 -9.87
N ASP A 136 1.13 -7.86 -9.80
CA ASP A 136 1.91 -7.62 -8.59
C ASP A 136 1.05 -7.02 -7.48
N VAL A 137 0.20 -6.05 -7.78
CA VAL A 137 -0.74 -5.45 -6.81
C VAL A 137 -1.76 -6.49 -6.31
N SER A 138 -2.25 -7.38 -7.17
CA SER A 138 -3.17 -8.45 -6.76
C SER A 138 -2.50 -9.46 -5.83
N ASP A 139 -1.28 -9.85 -6.12
CA ASP A 139 -0.50 -10.76 -5.26
C ASP A 139 -0.13 -10.08 -3.93
N TYR A 140 0.20 -8.81 -3.97
CA TYR A 140 0.49 -7.97 -2.82
C TYR A 140 -0.73 -7.87 -1.88
N LEU A 141 -1.90 -7.60 -2.44
CA LEU A 141 -3.15 -7.56 -1.69
C LEU A 141 -3.48 -8.91 -1.04
N ARG A 142 -3.33 -10.01 -1.78
CA ARG A 142 -3.58 -11.36 -1.23
C ARG A 142 -2.65 -11.69 -0.06
N GLN A 143 -1.40 -11.33 -0.15
CA GLN A 143 -0.44 -11.53 0.93
C GLN A 143 -0.75 -10.68 2.16
N PHE A 144 -1.14 -9.44 1.97
CA PHE A 144 -1.60 -8.57 3.06
C PHE A 144 -2.82 -9.16 3.77
N VAL A 145 -3.84 -9.56 3.02
CA VAL A 145 -5.06 -10.17 3.58
C VAL A 145 -4.71 -11.46 4.35
N ALA A 146 -3.88 -12.33 3.79
CA ALA A 146 -3.44 -13.55 4.47
C ALA A 146 -2.70 -13.25 5.78
N ALA A 147 -1.85 -12.23 5.79
CA ALA A 147 -1.13 -11.81 6.99
C ALA A 147 -2.09 -11.28 8.08
N VAL A 148 -3.10 -10.51 7.70
CA VAL A 148 -4.12 -10.02 8.65
C VAL A 148 -4.93 -11.18 9.22
N GLU A 149 -5.33 -12.13 8.40
CA GLU A 149 -6.08 -13.31 8.85
C GLU A 149 -5.26 -14.17 9.81
N ALA A 150 -3.97 -14.36 9.54
CA ALA A 150 -3.06 -15.16 10.39
C ALA A 150 -2.88 -14.55 11.79
N THR A 151 -2.94 -13.24 11.94
CA THR A 151 -2.79 -12.56 13.23
C THR A 151 -4.05 -12.58 14.10
N GLY A 152 -5.15 -13.06 13.58
CA GLY A 152 -6.45 -13.13 14.27
C GLY A 152 -6.77 -14.45 14.94
N GLN A 153 -5.86 -15.41 14.90
CA GLN A 153 -6.01 -16.72 15.52
C GLN A 153 -5.38 -16.77 16.90
#